data_96041ae53f231923b5b82f2b3c405014
#
_entry.id   96041ae53f231923b5b82f2b3c405014
#
_cell.length_a   1.000
_cell.length_b   1.000
_cell.length_c   1.000
_cell.angle_alpha   90.00
_cell.angle_beta   90.00
_cell.angle_gamma   90.00
#
_symmetry.space_group_name_H-M   'P 1'
#
loop_
_entity.id
_entity.type
_entity.pdbx_description
1 polymer ?
#
loop_
_entity_poly.entity_id
_entity_poly.type
_entity_poly.pdbx_seq_one_letter_code
_entity_poly.pdbx_strand_id
1 'polypeptide(L)'
;MKRFLLSLLLPTLLAAVAAAPQADAAAALYAAEVDRRLEVPAEAQAAVLALLEDALAQVGLGALSPQHVLVVDHSPQVQAAFLVLRTPECGWQWIGASPVSTGRVGSFDHFRTPLGVFAHSLDNPDFRAEGTFNSNGIRGYGLRGMRVFDFGWVTAERGWGAGGQSPMRLQMHATDPARLEVRLGRAESKGCIRIPATLDTFLDRHGVLDADYEDALARGEALWVMRADRLPLPWPGRWLVVVDSITAVRPAWAPLPGAKQAAAGPAAAC
;
A
#
# COMPACT_ATOMS: atom_id res chain seq x y z
N MET A 1 2.51 34.00 52.76
CA MET A 1 1.52 33.81 51.68
C MET A 1 2.16 32.92 50.64
N LYS A 2 1.84 31.61 50.69
CA LYS A 2 2.35 30.59 49.71
C LYS A 2 1.28 30.40 48.63
N ARG A 3 1.59 30.68 47.40
CA ARG A 3 0.74 30.42 46.24
C ARG A 3 1.19 29.14 45.52
N PHE A 4 0.26 28.23 45.41
CA PHE A 4 0.33 26.94 44.74
C PHE A 4 0.57 27.09 43.25
N LEU A 5 1.55 26.38 42.71
CA LEU A 5 1.61 26.04 41.30
C LEU A 5 0.80 24.76 41.09
N LEU A 6 -0.30 24.87 40.40
CA LEU A 6 -1.06 23.74 39.90
C LEU A 6 -0.51 23.36 38.53
N SER A 7 0.15 22.21 38.46
CA SER A 7 0.71 21.67 37.21
C SER A 7 -0.40 21.18 36.32
N LEU A 8 -0.47 21.74 35.10
CA LEU A 8 -1.23 21.21 33.98
C LEU A 8 -0.50 19.96 33.44
N LEU A 9 -0.96 18.79 33.79
CA LEU A 9 -0.57 17.50 33.18
C LEU A 9 -1.85 16.79 32.77
N LEU A 10 -2.48 17.20 31.66
CA LEU A 10 -3.60 16.43 31.11
C LEU A 10 -3.97 16.74 29.64
N PRO A 11 -3.08 16.51 28.64
CA PRO A 11 -3.62 16.19 27.33
C PRO A 11 -3.08 14.89 26.70
N THR A 12 -1.98 14.30 27.20
CA THR A 12 -1.33 13.17 26.52
C THR A 12 -2.07 11.83 26.66
N LEU A 13 -2.82 11.62 27.73
CA LEU A 13 -3.53 10.34 27.95
C LEU A 13 -4.78 10.17 27.06
N LEU A 14 -5.41 11.27 26.62
CA LEU A 14 -6.63 11.22 25.79
C LEU A 14 -6.33 10.83 24.33
N ALA A 15 -5.16 11.19 23.82
CA ALA A 15 -4.79 10.89 22.44
C ALA A 15 -4.43 9.40 22.25
N ALA A 16 -3.76 8.77 23.22
CA ALA A 16 -3.39 7.35 23.18
C ALA A 16 -4.60 6.42 23.17
N VAL A 17 -5.66 6.76 23.89
CA VAL A 17 -6.92 5.97 23.93
C VAL A 17 -7.71 6.07 22.62
N ALA A 18 -7.47 7.08 21.78
CA ALA A 18 -8.19 7.27 20.52
C ALA A 18 -7.53 6.57 19.32
N ALA A 19 -6.26 6.22 19.39
CA ALA A 19 -5.50 5.68 18.24
C ALA A 19 -5.74 4.17 18.03
N ALA A 20 -5.75 3.36 19.07
CA ALA A 20 -6.00 1.92 19.00
C ALA A 20 -7.38 1.56 18.40
N PRO A 21 -8.50 2.18 18.83
CA PRO A 21 -9.81 1.94 18.23
C PRO A 21 -9.87 2.26 16.73
N GLN A 22 -9.06 3.19 16.23
CA GLN A 22 -9.06 3.55 14.80
C GLN A 22 -8.30 2.54 13.94
N ALA A 23 -7.20 1.98 14.44
CA ALA A 23 -6.51 0.90 13.75
C ALA A 23 -7.39 -0.36 13.70
N ASP A 24 -8.04 -0.71 14.80
CA ASP A 24 -8.96 -1.84 14.87
C ASP A 24 -10.16 -1.65 13.91
N ALA A 25 -10.70 -0.44 13.82
CA ALA A 25 -11.77 -0.11 12.88
C ALA A 25 -11.30 -0.22 11.42
N ALA A 26 -10.11 0.28 11.10
CA ALA A 26 -9.52 0.16 9.77
C ALA A 26 -9.23 -1.31 9.42
N ALA A 27 -8.71 -2.11 10.36
CA ALA A 27 -8.46 -3.54 10.17
C ALA A 27 -9.77 -4.32 9.98
N ALA A 28 -10.83 -3.99 10.72
CA ALA A 28 -12.14 -4.60 10.56
C ALA A 28 -12.76 -4.29 9.19
N LEU A 29 -12.67 -3.04 8.71
CA LEU A 29 -13.10 -2.64 7.38
C LEU A 29 -12.28 -3.37 6.29
N TYR A 30 -10.95 -3.41 6.45
CA TYR A 30 -10.08 -4.16 5.54
C TYR A 30 -10.48 -5.64 5.47
N ALA A 31 -10.73 -6.26 6.62
CA ALA A 31 -11.16 -7.64 6.69
C ALA A 31 -12.54 -7.90 6.05
N ALA A 32 -13.42 -6.92 6.08
CA ALA A 32 -14.77 -7.02 5.50
C ALA A 32 -14.77 -6.77 3.97
N GLU A 33 -13.95 -5.85 3.48
CA GLU A 33 -14.03 -5.35 2.10
C GLU A 33 -12.97 -5.94 1.17
N VAL A 34 -11.82 -6.41 1.68
CA VAL A 34 -10.74 -6.99 0.89
C VAL A 34 -10.84 -8.53 0.91
N ASP A 35 -11.06 -9.13 -0.24
CA ASP A 35 -11.30 -10.58 -0.36
C ASP A 35 -10.01 -11.43 -0.38
N ARG A 36 -8.91 -10.87 -0.92
CA ARG A 36 -7.61 -11.55 -1.00
C ARG A 36 -6.69 -11.06 0.10
N ARG A 37 -6.82 -11.67 1.27
CA ARG A 37 -6.02 -11.33 2.45
C ARG A 37 -4.97 -12.42 2.72
N LEU A 38 -3.88 -12.00 3.39
CA LEU A 38 -2.81 -12.88 3.85
C LEU A 38 -2.79 -12.86 5.38
N GLU A 39 -2.65 -14.03 5.98
CA GLU A 39 -2.42 -14.19 7.41
C GLU A 39 -0.91 -14.16 7.67
N VAL A 40 -0.39 -12.98 7.98
CA VAL A 40 1.04 -12.78 8.22
C VAL A 40 1.32 -12.99 9.71
N PRO A 41 2.20 -13.93 10.10
CA PRO A 41 2.54 -14.15 11.51
C PRO A 41 3.21 -12.92 12.13
N ALA A 42 3.06 -12.73 13.45
CA ALA A 42 3.58 -11.56 14.17
C ALA A 42 5.09 -11.35 13.97
N GLU A 43 5.87 -12.43 13.92
CA GLU A 43 7.31 -12.37 13.63
C GLU A 43 7.59 -11.78 12.23
N ALA A 44 6.83 -12.21 11.22
CA ALA A 44 6.96 -11.69 9.86
C ALA A 44 6.47 -10.23 9.77
N GLN A 45 5.40 -9.87 10.51
CA GLN A 45 4.97 -8.46 10.63
C GLN A 45 6.09 -7.59 11.19
N ALA A 46 6.74 -8.02 12.28
CA ALA A 46 7.86 -7.29 12.87
C ALA A 46 9.03 -7.13 11.90
N ALA A 47 9.36 -8.17 11.11
CA ALA A 47 10.41 -8.09 10.11
C ALA A 47 10.06 -7.07 8.98
N VAL A 48 8.81 -7.05 8.52
CA VAL A 48 8.34 -6.06 7.52
C VAL A 48 8.41 -4.64 8.08
N LEU A 49 8.01 -4.44 9.34
CA LEU A 49 8.07 -3.13 9.99
C LEU A 49 9.50 -2.63 10.16
N ALA A 50 10.45 -3.52 10.45
CA ALA A 50 11.87 -3.16 10.50
C ALA A 50 12.39 -2.70 9.12
N LEU A 51 12.05 -3.41 8.04
CA LEU A 51 12.39 -2.98 6.67
C LEU A 51 11.75 -1.64 6.30
N LEU A 52 10.52 -1.39 6.72
CA LEU A 52 9.83 -0.12 6.54
C LEU A 52 10.57 1.01 7.27
N GLU A 53 10.91 0.82 8.54
CA GLU A 53 11.62 1.82 9.34
C GLU A 53 12.99 2.15 8.75
N ASP A 54 13.74 1.14 8.32
CA ASP A 54 15.03 1.31 7.65
C ASP A 54 14.88 2.11 6.34
N ALA A 55 13.90 1.78 5.50
CA ALA A 55 13.65 2.49 4.25
C ALA A 55 13.26 3.96 4.48
N LEU A 56 12.41 4.23 5.46
CA LEU A 56 12.01 5.59 5.82
C LEU A 56 13.18 6.39 6.41
N ALA A 57 14.00 5.77 7.26
CA ALA A 57 15.19 6.41 7.85
C ALA A 57 16.21 6.83 6.79
N GLN A 58 16.42 6.00 5.75
CA GLN A 58 17.35 6.29 4.64
C GLN A 58 16.98 7.56 3.85
N VAL A 59 15.70 7.95 3.84
CA VAL A 59 15.23 9.16 3.17
C VAL A 59 14.86 10.29 4.13
N GLY A 60 15.24 10.16 5.42
CA GLY A 60 15.00 11.20 6.44
C GLY A 60 13.55 11.26 6.95
N LEU A 61 12.75 10.23 6.74
CA LEU A 61 11.35 10.14 7.16
C LEU A 61 11.15 9.29 8.43
N GLY A 62 12.16 9.15 9.29
CA GLY A 62 12.06 8.36 10.52
C GLY A 62 11.02 8.86 11.53
N ALA A 63 10.61 10.12 11.46
CA ALA A 63 9.62 10.74 12.35
C ALA A 63 8.36 11.17 11.56
N LEU A 64 7.58 10.19 11.09
CA LEU A 64 6.31 10.47 10.40
C LEU A 64 5.22 10.92 11.38
N SER A 65 4.42 11.90 10.96
CA SER A 65 3.13 12.20 11.58
C SER A 65 2.17 11.00 11.45
N PRO A 66 1.08 10.95 12.26
CA PRO A 66 0.09 9.87 12.15
C PRO A 66 -0.42 9.74 10.72
N GLN A 67 -0.26 8.57 10.13
CA GLN A 67 -0.73 8.29 8.77
C GLN A 67 -0.69 6.81 8.41
N HIS A 68 -1.48 6.42 7.41
CA HIS A 68 -1.36 5.12 6.77
C HIS A 68 -0.12 5.07 5.87
N VAL A 69 0.49 3.89 5.77
CA VAL A 69 1.58 3.61 4.83
C VAL A 69 1.30 2.27 4.16
N LEU A 70 1.48 2.21 2.85
CA LEU A 70 1.43 0.96 2.10
C LEU A 70 2.86 0.47 1.84
N VAL A 71 3.18 -0.70 2.35
CA VAL A 71 4.48 -1.37 2.14
C VAL A 71 4.30 -2.47 1.12
N VAL A 72 5.21 -2.60 0.17
CA VAL A 72 5.22 -3.69 -0.82
C VAL A 72 6.56 -4.41 -0.75
N ASP A 73 6.52 -5.68 -0.42
CA ASP A 73 7.69 -6.55 -0.55
C ASP A 73 7.72 -7.15 -1.95
N HIS A 74 8.70 -6.73 -2.75
CA HIS A 74 8.87 -7.18 -4.11
C HIS A 74 9.68 -8.47 -4.25
N SER A 75 10.16 -9.04 -3.13
CA SER A 75 10.85 -10.34 -3.16
C SER A 75 10.06 -11.36 -3.98
N PRO A 76 10.68 -12.08 -4.92
CA PRO A 76 9.97 -13.11 -5.70
C PRO A 76 9.33 -14.21 -4.84
N GLN A 77 9.81 -14.36 -3.60
CA GLN A 77 9.30 -15.33 -2.64
C GLN A 77 8.16 -14.79 -1.77
N VAL A 78 7.92 -13.47 -1.78
CA VAL A 78 6.87 -12.83 -0.94
C VAL A 78 5.77 -12.25 -1.78
N GLN A 79 6.02 -11.22 -2.59
CA GLN A 79 5.02 -10.59 -3.47
C GLN A 79 3.73 -10.21 -2.73
N ALA A 80 3.88 -9.42 -1.68
CA ALA A 80 2.78 -9.00 -0.80
C ALA A 80 2.80 -7.48 -0.56
N ALA A 81 1.61 -6.91 -0.37
CA ALA A 81 1.42 -5.56 0.16
C ALA A 81 0.92 -5.64 1.60
N PHE A 82 1.35 -4.70 2.42
CA PHE A 82 1.03 -4.58 3.82
C PHE A 82 0.55 -3.16 4.10
N LEU A 83 -0.65 -3.03 4.63
CA LEU A 83 -1.18 -1.75 5.06
C LEU A 83 -0.94 -1.61 6.56
N VAL A 84 -0.30 -0.52 6.94
CA VAL A 84 0.02 -0.20 8.34
C VAL A 84 -0.37 1.23 8.65
N LEU A 85 -0.63 1.50 9.93
CA LEU A 85 -0.93 2.83 10.45
C LEU A 85 0.18 3.25 11.43
N ARG A 86 0.78 4.41 11.21
CA ARG A 86 1.71 5.03 12.16
C ARG A 86 0.94 5.92 13.12
N THR A 87 1.12 5.71 14.42
CA THR A 87 0.64 6.64 15.45
C THR A 87 1.76 6.97 16.44
N PRO A 88 1.74 8.15 17.08
CA PRO A 88 2.75 8.51 18.07
C PRO A 88 2.72 7.60 19.31
N GLU A 89 1.53 7.14 19.68
CA GLU A 89 1.29 6.43 20.94
C GLU A 89 1.60 4.94 20.84
N CYS A 90 1.13 4.29 19.75
CA CYS A 90 1.26 2.85 19.57
C CYS A 90 2.35 2.46 18.54
N GLY A 91 3.05 3.42 17.95
CA GLY A 91 4.00 3.15 16.90
C GLY A 91 3.32 2.65 15.62
N TRP A 92 3.80 1.55 15.05
CA TRP A 92 3.19 0.92 13.89
C TRP A 92 2.09 -0.05 14.29
N GLN A 93 0.93 0.08 13.67
CA GLN A 93 -0.22 -0.81 13.84
C GLN A 93 -0.53 -1.49 12.52
N TRP A 94 -0.75 -2.81 12.58
CA TRP A 94 -1.04 -3.62 11.41
C TRP A 94 -2.51 -3.56 11.04
N ILE A 95 -2.82 -3.25 9.79
CA ILE A 95 -4.19 -3.21 9.27
C ILE A 95 -4.51 -4.46 8.47
N GLY A 96 -3.63 -4.84 7.54
CA GLY A 96 -3.86 -6.03 6.73
C GLY A 96 -2.79 -6.26 5.67
N ALA A 97 -2.89 -7.39 4.98
CA ALA A 97 -1.99 -7.78 3.92
C ALA A 97 -2.73 -8.42 2.75
N SER A 98 -2.21 -8.21 1.53
CA SER A 98 -2.76 -8.75 0.28
C SER A 98 -1.65 -9.19 -0.68
N PRO A 99 -1.91 -10.18 -1.57
CA PRO A 99 -0.97 -10.54 -2.62
C PRO A 99 -0.82 -9.42 -3.65
N VAL A 100 0.37 -9.30 -4.22
CA VAL A 100 0.64 -8.39 -5.34
C VAL A 100 1.35 -9.11 -6.49
N SER A 101 1.54 -8.41 -7.61
CA SER A 101 2.51 -8.77 -8.64
C SER A 101 3.33 -7.54 -8.98
N THR A 102 4.63 -7.64 -8.78
CA THR A 102 5.62 -6.61 -9.14
C THR A 102 6.32 -6.93 -10.46
N GLY A 103 7.27 -6.10 -10.86
CA GLY A 103 7.98 -6.21 -12.10
C GLY A 103 8.81 -7.48 -12.24
N ARG A 104 8.67 -8.15 -13.38
CA ARG A 104 9.43 -9.35 -13.73
C ARG A 104 10.60 -8.98 -14.65
N VAL A 105 11.82 -9.31 -14.26
CA VAL A 105 12.99 -9.27 -15.16
C VAL A 105 13.02 -10.46 -16.12
N GLY A 106 13.80 -10.36 -17.18
CA GLY A 106 13.98 -11.43 -18.16
C GLY A 106 13.09 -11.34 -19.41
N SER A 107 12.39 -10.22 -19.62
CA SER A 107 11.57 -9.96 -20.82
C SER A 107 11.76 -8.53 -21.29
N PHE A 108 11.66 -8.30 -22.62
CA PHE A 108 11.73 -6.96 -23.20
C PHE A 108 10.65 -6.05 -22.61
N ASP A 109 11.02 -4.79 -22.35
CA ASP A 109 10.15 -3.77 -21.80
C ASP A 109 9.57 -4.14 -20.41
N HIS A 110 10.32 -4.94 -19.64
CA HIS A 110 10.00 -5.27 -18.25
C HIS A 110 11.08 -4.73 -17.33
N PHE A 111 10.67 -4.02 -16.29
CA PHE A 111 11.51 -3.49 -15.23
C PHE A 111 11.35 -4.30 -13.96
N ARG A 112 12.39 -4.36 -13.14
CA ARG A 112 12.22 -4.66 -11.71
C ARG A 112 11.52 -3.47 -11.04
N THR A 113 10.46 -3.70 -10.28
CA THR A 113 9.87 -2.63 -9.45
C THR A 113 10.95 -2.08 -8.52
N PRO A 114 11.24 -0.77 -8.56
CA PRO A 114 12.36 -0.21 -7.79
C PRO A 114 12.06 -0.22 -6.29
N LEU A 115 13.11 -0.41 -5.48
CA LEU A 115 13.08 -0.20 -4.04
C LEU A 115 13.05 1.29 -3.72
N GLY A 116 12.42 1.66 -2.63
CA GLY A 116 12.43 3.03 -2.14
C GLY A 116 11.11 3.50 -1.53
N VAL A 117 11.06 4.78 -1.25
CA VAL A 117 9.90 5.49 -0.69
C VAL A 117 9.36 6.44 -1.75
N PHE A 118 8.11 6.28 -2.13
CA PHE A 118 7.47 7.00 -3.22
C PHE A 118 6.26 7.76 -2.70
N ALA A 119 6.22 9.07 -2.98
CA ALA A 119 5.09 9.90 -2.60
C ALA A 119 3.94 9.75 -3.60
N HIS A 120 2.73 9.56 -3.08
CA HIS A 120 1.50 9.73 -3.83
C HIS A 120 1.04 11.18 -3.68
N SER A 121 1.10 11.95 -4.75
CA SER A 121 0.85 13.39 -4.73
C SER A 121 0.16 13.88 -6.01
N LEU A 122 -0.37 15.10 -5.94
CA LEU A 122 -0.99 15.77 -7.09
C LEU A 122 0.01 16.18 -8.19
N ASP A 123 1.32 16.11 -7.95
CA ASP A 123 2.34 16.31 -9.00
C ASP A 123 2.26 15.23 -10.10
N ASN A 124 1.74 14.07 -9.74
CA ASN A 124 1.47 12.96 -10.65
C ASN A 124 0.02 12.52 -10.47
N PRO A 125 -0.95 13.23 -11.07
CA PRO A 125 -2.35 12.98 -10.80
C PRO A 125 -2.78 11.60 -11.29
N ASP A 126 -3.56 10.95 -10.47
CA ASP A 126 -4.17 9.67 -10.77
C ASP A 126 -5.18 9.75 -11.92
N PHE A 127 -5.51 8.59 -12.44
CA PHE A 127 -6.58 8.46 -13.43
C PHE A 127 -7.46 7.22 -13.15
N ARG A 128 -8.54 7.11 -13.91
CA ARG A 128 -9.47 5.98 -13.84
C ARG A 128 -9.27 5.04 -15.02
N ALA A 129 -9.22 3.74 -14.76
CA ALA A 129 -9.11 2.71 -15.79
C ALA A 129 -10.31 2.75 -16.75
N GLU A 130 -10.06 2.66 -18.04
CA GLU A 130 -11.11 2.55 -19.07
C GLU A 130 -11.84 1.19 -19.04
N GLY A 131 -11.19 0.14 -18.49
CA GLY A 131 -11.72 -1.21 -18.44
C GLY A 131 -11.76 -1.92 -19.79
N THR A 132 -11.06 -1.39 -20.79
CA THR A 132 -10.97 -1.97 -22.14
C THR A 132 -10.07 -3.20 -22.18
N PHE A 133 -10.35 -4.13 -23.09
CA PHE A 133 -9.50 -5.29 -23.33
C PHE A 133 -8.36 -4.92 -24.29
N ASN A 134 -7.16 -5.37 -23.95
CA ASN A 134 -6.04 -5.35 -24.87
C ASN A 134 -6.09 -6.52 -25.88
N SER A 135 -5.11 -6.62 -26.78
CA SER A 135 -5.01 -7.69 -27.78
C SER A 135 -4.98 -9.12 -27.22
N ASN A 136 -4.63 -9.26 -25.94
CA ASN A 136 -4.64 -10.56 -25.24
C ASN A 136 -5.97 -10.82 -24.51
N GLY A 137 -6.98 -10.00 -24.68
CA GLY A 137 -8.27 -10.09 -24.01
C GLY A 137 -8.18 -9.86 -22.49
N ILE A 138 -7.28 -9.00 -22.04
CA ILE A 138 -7.01 -8.70 -20.63
C ILE A 138 -7.23 -7.20 -20.40
N ARG A 139 -7.86 -6.85 -19.28
CA ARG A 139 -7.94 -5.47 -18.79
C ARG A 139 -6.68 -5.11 -18.03
N GLY A 140 -5.83 -4.28 -18.64
CA GLY A 140 -4.50 -3.96 -18.10
C GLY A 140 -4.53 -3.30 -16.71
N TYR A 141 -5.52 -2.42 -16.48
CA TYR A 141 -5.69 -1.63 -15.25
C TYR A 141 -6.94 -2.02 -14.45
N GLY A 142 -7.44 -3.26 -14.60
CA GLY A 142 -8.64 -3.72 -13.92
C GLY A 142 -9.95 -3.33 -14.63
N LEU A 143 -11.04 -3.25 -13.87
CA LEU A 143 -12.35 -2.90 -14.38
C LEU A 143 -12.46 -1.40 -14.63
N ARG A 144 -13.45 -1.01 -15.45
CA ARG A 144 -13.74 0.39 -15.71
C ARG A 144 -13.99 1.17 -14.41
N GLY A 145 -13.33 2.31 -14.28
CA GLY A 145 -13.47 3.21 -13.13
C GLY A 145 -12.56 2.87 -11.95
N MET A 146 -11.83 1.75 -11.96
CA MET A 146 -10.81 1.49 -10.95
C MET A 146 -9.71 2.54 -11.01
N ARG A 147 -9.15 2.88 -9.85
CA ARG A 147 -8.14 3.92 -9.74
C ARG A 147 -6.77 3.39 -10.15
N VAL A 148 -6.02 4.22 -10.81
CA VAL A 148 -4.59 3.99 -11.07
C VAL A 148 -3.84 5.03 -10.26
N PHE A 149 -3.19 4.58 -9.19
CA PHE A 149 -2.36 5.39 -8.32
C PHE A 149 -1.02 5.64 -9.03
N ASP A 150 -0.65 6.89 -9.21
CA ASP A 150 0.54 7.27 -9.96
C ASP A 150 1.61 7.88 -9.06
N PHE A 151 2.79 7.28 -9.05
CA PHE A 151 3.95 7.70 -8.25
C PHE A 151 5.02 8.40 -9.11
N GLY A 152 4.70 8.72 -10.36
CA GLY A 152 5.56 9.47 -11.25
C GLY A 152 6.65 8.65 -11.94
N TRP A 153 7.61 9.40 -12.51
CA TRP A 153 8.76 8.82 -13.18
C TRP A 153 9.87 8.47 -12.18
N VAL A 154 10.34 7.24 -12.25
CA VAL A 154 11.38 6.69 -11.38
C VAL A 154 12.43 5.99 -12.21
N THR A 155 13.65 5.88 -11.67
CA THR A 155 14.70 5.07 -12.28
C THR A 155 14.58 3.63 -11.78
N ALA A 156 14.57 2.67 -12.71
CA ALA A 156 14.43 1.25 -12.40
C ALA A 156 15.38 0.39 -13.22
N GLU A 157 15.69 -0.79 -12.69
CA GLU A 157 16.51 -1.81 -13.36
C GLU A 157 15.75 -2.40 -14.55
N ARG A 158 16.39 -2.37 -15.73
CA ARG A 158 15.86 -3.02 -16.93
C ARG A 158 16.02 -4.53 -16.83
N GLY A 159 14.94 -5.25 -17.07
CA GLY A 159 14.94 -6.71 -17.11
C GLY A 159 15.34 -7.32 -18.46
N TRP A 160 15.92 -6.54 -19.39
CA TRP A 160 16.26 -6.99 -20.74
C TRP A 160 17.59 -6.42 -21.25
N GLY A 161 18.08 -6.99 -22.35
CA GLY A 161 19.35 -6.60 -22.97
C GLY A 161 20.52 -6.81 -22.02
N ALA A 162 21.44 -5.84 -21.97
CA ALA A 162 22.58 -5.85 -21.04
C ALA A 162 22.21 -5.39 -19.61
N GLY A 163 20.92 -5.25 -19.29
CA GLY A 163 20.47 -4.69 -18.03
C GLY A 163 20.68 -3.17 -17.94
N GLY A 164 21.12 -2.68 -16.78
CA GLY A 164 21.29 -1.26 -16.48
C GLY A 164 19.99 -0.61 -16.06
N GLN A 165 19.98 0.72 -15.93
CA GLN A 165 18.83 1.49 -15.43
C GLN A 165 18.22 2.35 -16.53
N SER A 166 16.92 2.62 -16.40
CA SER A 166 16.18 3.47 -17.30
C SER A 166 14.95 4.07 -16.59
N PRO A 167 14.44 5.23 -17.03
CA PRO A 167 13.19 5.76 -16.51
C PRO A 167 12.01 4.84 -16.81
N MET A 168 11.13 4.67 -15.82
CA MET A 168 9.80 4.06 -15.96
C MET A 168 8.78 4.83 -15.14
N ARG A 169 7.51 4.79 -15.54
CA ARG A 169 6.44 5.34 -14.71
C ARG A 169 5.98 4.30 -13.71
N LEU A 170 6.13 4.61 -12.41
CA LEU A 170 5.70 3.73 -11.34
C LEU A 170 4.23 3.97 -11.05
N GLN A 171 3.43 2.93 -11.23
CA GLN A 171 2.00 2.95 -10.96
C GLN A 171 1.60 1.73 -10.14
N MET A 172 0.56 1.89 -9.32
CA MET A 172 -0.13 0.80 -8.65
C MET A 172 -1.59 0.79 -9.10
N HIS A 173 -2.10 -0.39 -9.44
CA HIS A 173 -3.44 -0.51 -10.00
C HIS A 173 -3.99 -1.93 -9.83
N ALA A 174 -5.30 -2.07 -9.93
CA ALA A 174 -5.92 -3.39 -10.02
C ALA A 174 -5.43 -4.16 -11.23
N THR A 175 -5.43 -5.48 -11.14
CA THR A 175 -5.29 -6.35 -12.30
C THR A 175 -6.68 -6.82 -12.79
N ASP A 176 -6.73 -7.54 -13.93
CA ASP A 176 -8.00 -8.10 -14.43
C ASP A 176 -8.53 -9.16 -13.43
N PRO A 177 -9.66 -8.90 -12.73
CA PRO A 177 -10.12 -9.80 -11.68
C PRO A 177 -10.58 -11.16 -12.20
N ALA A 178 -11.01 -11.23 -13.46
CA ALA A 178 -11.46 -12.46 -14.06
C ALA A 178 -10.31 -13.37 -14.55
N ARG A 179 -9.13 -12.81 -14.84
CA ARG A 179 -8.07 -13.53 -15.54
C ARG A 179 -6.71 -13.51 -14.82
N LEU A 180 -6.37 -12.41 -14.15
CA LEU A 180 -5.02 -12.21 -13.63
C LEU A 180 -4.91 -12.22 -12.11
N GLU A 181 -5.97 -11.97 -11.37
CA GLU A 181 -5.89 -11.99 -9.90
C GLU A 181 -5.44 -13.33 -9.32
N VAL A 182 -5.79 -14.44 -9.97
CA VAL A 182 -5.32 -15.77 -9.59
C VAL A 182 -3.80 -15.92 -9.71
N ARG A 183 -3.12 -15.01 -10.39
CA ARG A 183 -1.68 -14.99 -10.62
C ARG A 183 -0.93 -14.09 -9.66
N LEU A 184 -1.62 -13.29 -8.85
CA LEU A 184 -1.00 -12.49 -7.79
C LEU A 184 -0.19 -13.40 -6.85
N GLY A 185 0.95 -12.91 -6.36
CA GLY A 185 1.96 -13.69 -5.66
C GLY A 185 3.15 -14.06 -6.53
N ARG A 186 3.22 -13.55 -7.78
CA ARG A 186 4.37 -13.68 -8.69
C ARG A 186 4.78 -12.33 -9.23
N ALA A 187 6.08 -12.14 -9.43
CA ALA A 187 6.59 -11.02 -10.23
C ALA A 187 6.25 -11.24 -11.71
N GLU A 188 5.23 -10.56 -12.23
CA GLU A 188 4.73 -10.74 -13.60
C GLU A 188 4.36 -9.44 -14.32
N SER A 189 4.49 -8.29 -13.65
CA SER A 189 4.20 -6.99 -14.28
C SER A 189 5.39 -6.51 -15.13
N LYS A 190 5.16 -5.41 -15.83
CA LYS A 190 6.24 -4.68 -16.55
C LYS A 190 6.99 -3.68 -15.66
N GLY A 191 6.74 -3.68 -14.34
CA GLY A 191 7.34 -2.77 -13.38
C GLY A 191 6.33 -2.15 -12.42
N CYS A 192 5.09 -1.92 -12.86
CA CYS A 192 4.00 -1.46 -12.01
C CYS A 192 3.66 -2.50 -10.92
N ILE A 193 2.99 -2.06 -9.86
CA ILE A 193 2.48 -2.92 -8.80
C ILE A 193 1.02 -3.27 -9.12
N ARG A 194 0.74 -4.54 -9.34
CA ARG A 194 -0.63 -5.04 -9.54
C ARG A 194 -1.17 -5.53 -8.21
N ILE A 195 -2.38 -5.08 -7.88
CA ILE A 195 -3.09 -5.40 -6.64
C ILE A 195 -4.45 -6.06 -6.94
N PRO A 196 -5.09 -6.72 -5.95
CA PRO A 196 -6.47 -7.18 -6.08
C PRO A 196 -7.44 -6.03 -6.33
N ALA A 197 -8.51 -6.28 -7.08
CA ALA A 197 -9.55 -5.29 -7.37
C ALA A 197 -10.24 -4.78 -6.09
N THR A 198 -10.44 -5.65 -5.11
CA THR A 198 -11.03 -5.26 -3.83
C THR A 198 -10.08 -4.40 -2.98
N LEU A 199 -8.77 -4.66 -3.03
CA LEU A 199 -7.79 -3.77 -2.39
C LEU A 199 -7.74 -2.40 -3.07
N ASP A 200 -7.74 -2.35 -4.40
CA ASP A 200 -7.82 -1.09 -5.16
C ASP A 200 -9.04 -0.26 -4.75
N THR A 201 -10.21 -0.92 -4.71
CA THR A 201 -11.46 -0.27 -4.29
C THR A 201 -11.39 0.20 -2.84
N PHE A 202 -10.80 -0.56 -1.94
CA PHE A 202 -10.62 -0.20 -0.54
C PHE A 202 -9.73 1.05 -0.38
N LEU A 203 -8.56 1.06 -1.02
CA LEU A 203 -7.63 2.18 -0.98
C LEU A 203 -8.28 3.47 -1.52
N ASP A 204 -9.00 3.36 -2.62
CA ASP A 204 -9.69 4.46 -3.29
C ASP A 204 -10.91 4.97 -2.50
N ARG A 205 -11.76 4.06 -2.00
CA ARG A 205 -12.96 4.43 -1.26
C ARG A 205 -12.64 5.09 0.08
N HIS A 206 -11.63 4.57 0.75
CA HIS A 206 -11.24 5.01 2.08
C HIS A 206 -10.12 6.05 2.08
N GLY A 207 -9.67 6.51 0.90
CA GLY A 207 -8.68 7.57 0.77
C GLY A 207 -7.36 7.28 1.48
N VAL A 208 -6.97 5.99 1.51
CA VAL A 208 -5.87 5.52 2.37
C VAL A 208 -4.53 6.20 2.08
N LEU A 209 -4.29 6.53 0.80
CA LEU A 209 -3.07 7.20 0.35
C LEU A 209 -3.31 8.66 -0.09
N ASP A 210 -4.45 9.24 0.24
CA ASP A 210 -4.94 10.49 -0.35
C ASP A 210 -4.63 11.75 0.47
N ALA A 211 -3.57 11.80 1.26
CA ALA A 211 -3.28 12.97 2.09
C ALA A 211 -3.27 14.28 1.27
N ASP A 212 -2.56 14.33 0.13
CA ASP A 212 -2.49 15.51 -0.73
C ASP A 212 -3.83 15.83 -1.43
N TYR A 213 -4.59 14.78 -1.78
CA TYR A 213 -5.92 14.92 -2.38
C TYR A 213 -6.93 15.46 -1.36
N GLU A 214 -6.90 14.99 -0.11
CA GLU A 214 -7.75 15.51 0.97
C GLU A 214 -7.43 16.96 1.30
N ASP A 215 -6.15 17.33 1.32
CA ASP A 215 -5.72 18.72 1.50
C ASP A 215 -6.24 19.62 0.36
N ALA A 216 -6.20 19.16 -0.88
CA ALA A 216 -6.72 19.90 -2.03
C ALA A 216 -8.24 20.05 -1.97
N LEU A 217 -8.97 18.98 -1.64
CA LEU A 217 -10.43 19.04 -1.44
C LEU A 217 -10.82 19.99 -0.31
N ALA A 218 -10.06 20.01 0.79
CA ALA A 218 -10.26 20.94 1.90
C ALA A 218 -10.07 22.40 1.48
N ARG A 219 -9.23 22.66 0.47
CA ARG A 219 -9.07 23.98 -0.16
C ARG A 219 -10.15 24.31 -1.18
N GLY A 220 -11.10 23.40 -1.42
CA GLY A 220 -12.22 23.57 -2.38
C GLY A 220 -11.86 23.21 -3.82
N GLU A 221 -10.77 22.50 -4.07
CA GLU A 221 -10.41 22.04 -5.41
C GLU A 221 -11.32 20.89 -5.86
N ALA A 222 -11.71 20.89 -7.12
CA ALA A 222 -12.52 19.82 -7.72
C ALA A 222 -11.59 18.78 -8.37
N LEU A 223 -11.55 17.59 -7.81
CA LEU A 223 -10.70 16.50 -8.30
C LEU A 223 -11.57 15.40 -8.91
N TRP A 224 -11.62 15.35 -10.24
CA TRP A 224 -12.49 14.43 -11.00
C TRP A 224 -12.22 12.94 -10.73
N VAL A 225 -11.00 12.64 -10.27
CA VAL A 225 -10.58 11.27 -9.94
C VAL A 225 -11.21 10.76 -8.65
N MET A 226 -11.66 11.65 -7.75
CA MET A 226 -12.22 11.27 -6.47
C MET A 226 -13.64 10.70 -6.60
N ARG A 227 -13.91 9.61 -5.91
CA ARG A 227 -15.25 8.97 -5.89
C ARG A 227 -16.25 9.81 -5.12
N ALA A 228 -17.49 9.80 -5.58
CA ALA A 228 -18.59 10.46 -4.84
C ALA A 228 -19.02 9.69 -3.58
N ASP A 229 -18.83 8.37 -3.56
CA ASP A 229 -19.21 7.45 -2.47
C ASP A 229 -18.05 7.10 -1.53
N ARG A 230 -17.02 7.96 -1.49
CA ARG A 230 -15.85 7.75 -0.63
C ARG A 230 -16.21 7.92 0.85
N LEU A 231 -15.53 7.16 1.68
CA LEU A 231 -15.65 7.16 3.14
C LEU A 231 -14.24 7.21 3.74
N PRO A 232 -13.58 8.39 3.73
CA PRO A 232 -12.17 8.50 4.11
C PRO A 232 -11.91 8.01 5.54
N LEU A 233 -10.84 7.24 5.70
CA LEU A 233 -10.31 6.91 7.02
C LEU A 233 -9.57 8.11 7.62
N PRO A 234 -9.52 8.22 8.95
CA PRO A 234 -8.64 9.16 9.62
C PRO A 234 -7.18 8.90 9.23
N TRP A 235 -6.37 9.98 9.18
CA TRP A 235 -4.94 9.94 8.89
C TRP A 235 -4.60 9.33 7.54
N PRO A 236 -5.11 9.88 6.43
CA PRO A 236 -4.70 9.48 5.10
C PRO A 236 -3.18 9.59 4.97
N GLY A 237 -2.58 8.62 4.31
CA GLY A 237 -1.15 8.60 4.04
C GLY A 237 -0.81 9.16 2.67
N ARG A 238 0.49 9.12 2.37
CA ARG A 238 1.00 9.47 1.05
C ARG A 238 2.14 8.57 0.59
N TRP A 239 2.53 7.58 1.40
CA TRP A 239 3.73 6.83 1.12
C TRP A 239 3.43 5.41 0.67
N LEU A 240 3.98 5.07 -0.48
CA LEU A 240 4.25 3.71 -0.93
C LEU A 240 5.72 3.41 -0.64
N VAL A 241 5.99 2.35 0.11
CA VAL A 241 7.36 1.91 0.42
C VAL A 241 7.58 0.54 -0.18
N VAL A 242 8.53 0.43 -1.11
CA VAL A 242 8.89 -0.86 -1.73
C VAL A 242 10.17 -1.37 -1.09
N VAL A 243 10.08 -2.57 -0.52
CA VAL A 243 11.18 -3.26 0.17
C VAL A 243 11.49 -4.61 -0.48
N ASP A 244 12.61 -5.23 -0.10
CA ASP A 244 12.95 -6.61 -0.44
C ASP A 244 13.40 -7.34 0.84
N SER A 245 12.64 -8.33 1.25
CA SER A 245 13.01 -9.18 2.39
C SER A 245 14.17 -10.13 2.11
N ILE A 246 14.64 -10.22 0.86
CA ILE A 246 15.78 -11.07 0.41
C ILE A 246 15.65 -12.51 0.93
N THR A 247 14.42 -13.02 1.00
CA THR A 247 14.21 -14.39 1.48
C THR A 247 14.50 -15.41 0.38
N ALA A 248 15.27 -16.46 0.72
CA ALA A 248 15.62 -17.52 -0.23
C ALA A 248 14.49 -18.53 -0.44
N VAL A 249 13.62 -18.69 0.56
CA VAL A 249 12.54 -19.68 0.56
C VAL A 249 11.21 -18.95 0.77
N ARG A 250 10.19 -19.35 0.01
CA ARG A 250 8.84 -18.79 0.16
C ARG A 250 8.29 -19.13 1.55
N PRO A 251 7.96 -18.11 2.37
CA PRO A 251 7.30 -18.35 3.64
C PRO A 251 5.92 -19.00 3.45
N ALA A 252 5.49 -19.81 4.40
CA ALA A 252 4.20 -20.51 4.32
C ALA A 252 2.99 -19.55 4.19
N TRP A 253 3.09 -18.36 4.77
CA TRP A 253 2.05 -17.33 4.70
C TRP A 253 2.06 -16.53 3.39
N ALA A 254 3.17 -16.55 2.63
CA ALA A 254 3.27 -15.80 1.38
C ALA A 254 2.30 -16.37 0.32
N PRO A 255 1.74 -15.51 -0.55
CA PRO A 255 0.69 -15.93 -1.46
C PRO A 255 1.18 -16.98 -2.46
N LEU A 256 0.37 -18.02 -2.64
CA LEU A 256 0.56 -19.02 -3.68
C LEU A 256 -0.33 -18.68 -4.88
N PRO A 257 0.23 -18.42 -6.05
CA PRO A 257 -0.56 -18.21 -7.26
C PRO A 257 -1.47 -19.40 -7.56
N GLY A 258 -2.74 -19.13 -7.88
CA GLY A 258 -3.75 -20.17 -8.17
C GLY A 258 -4.47 -20.72 -6.95
N ALA A 259 -3.99 -20.48 -5.72
CA ALA A 259 -4.71 -20.89 -4.51
C ALA A 259 -5.87 -19.92 -4.21
N LYS A 260 -7.02 -20.46 -3.77
CA LYS A 260 -8.03 -19.64 -3.08
C LYS A 260 -7.46 -19.31 -1.70
N GLN A 261 -7.30 -18.02 -1.43
CA GLN A 261 -6.85 -17.58 -0.11
C GLN A 261 -7.99 -17.73 0.90
N ALA A 262 -7.69 -18.25 2.08
CA ALA A 262 -8.64 -18.33 3.18
C ALA A 262 -8.97 -16.92 3.70
N ALA A 263 -10.17 -16.76 4.25
CA ALA A 263 -10.54 -15.52 4.93
C ALA A 263 -9.69 -15.39 6.21
N ALA A 264 -8.91 -14.31 6.32
CA ALA A 264 -8.09 -14.01 7.48
C ALA A 264 -8.98 -13.66 8.70
N GLY A 265 -8.56 -14.12 9.88
CA GLY A 265 -9.19 -13.73 11.14
C GLY A 265 -8.84 -12.28 11.56
N PRO A 266 -9.50 -11.73 12.60
CA PRO A 266 -9.23 -10.37 13.07
C PRO A 266 -7.81 -10.26 13.66
N ALA A 267 -7.16 -9.12 13.41
CA ALA A 267 -5.85 -8.79 13.98
C ALA A 267 -5.93 -8.58 15.51
N ALA A 268 -4.85 -8.87 16.21
CA ALA A 268 -4.75 -8.60 17.63
C ALA A 268 -4.61 -7.09 17.89
N ALA A 269 -5.32 -6.59 18.91
CA ALA A 269 -5.29 -5.19 19.32
C ALA A 269 -3.97 -4.80 20.00
N CYS A 270 -3.63 -3.52 19.93
CA CYS A 270 -2.50 -2.87 20.62
C CYS A 270 -2.65 -2.93 22.14
#